data_d6598c3107dac1a3ef3a8b4b7788e8bc
#
_entry.id   d6598c3107dac1a3ef3a8b4b7788e8bc
#
_cell.length_a   1.000
_cell.length_b   1.000
_cell.length_c   1.000
_cell.angle_alpha   90.00
_cell.angle_beta   90.00
_cell.angle_gamma   90.00
#
_symmetry.space_group_name_H-M   'P 1'
#
loop_
_entity.id
_entity.type
_entity.pdbx_description
1 polymer ?
#
loop_
_entity_poly.entity_id
_entity_poly.type
_entity_poly.pdbx_seq_one_letter_code
_entity_poly.pdbx_strand_id
1 'polypeptide(L)'
;VVVPKDSAQRPQASRLAAARAVEFLSEIGYPAAHFPAIRHAIEAHSFSARIPAETLEARVVQDADRLDALGAVGIARTLMLGAAMGKPLYDEDEPLPLTRPPDDGRNVIDHFYTKLLRLAEMMQTESGRREAERRTQLMRVYLAELGREITEGADSNDPLP
;
A
#
# COMPACT_ATOMS: atom_id res chain seq x y z
N VAL A 1 -6.24 -15.65 8.68
CA VAL A 1 -6.57 -14.88 9.92
C VAL A 1 -6.84 -13.45 9.49
N VAL A 2 -8.06 -12.97 9.68
CA VAL A 2 -8.43 -11.58 9.42
C VAL A 2 -8.45 -10.82 10.74
N VAL A 3 -7.55 -9.85 10.88
CA VAL A 3 -7.53 -8.95 12.05
C VAL A 3 -8.01 -7.58 11.60
N PRO A 4 -9.11 -7.04 12.14
CA PRO A 4 -9.61 -5.71 11.81
C PRO A 4 -8.54 -4.61 11.97
N LYS A 5 -8.64 -3.54 11.16
CA LYS A 5 -7.63 -2.46 11.17
C LYS A 5 -7.57 -1.70 12.48
N ASP A 6 -8.68 -1.60 13.17
CA ASP A 6 -8.89 -0.93 14.47
C ASP A 6 -8.63 -1.84 15.68
N SER A 7 -8.32 -3.11 15.46
CA SER A 7 -8.04 -4.06 16.54
C SER A 7 -6.69 -3.79 17.21
N ALA A 8 -6.66 -3.88 18.55
CA ALA A 8 -5.43 -3.86 19.35
C ALA A 8 -4.43 -4.98 18.96
N GLN A 9 -4.91 -6.05 18.30
CA GLN A 9 -4.07 -7.16 17.80
C GLN A 9 -3.45 -6.87 16.44
N ARG A 10 -3.74 -5.73 15.81
CA ARG A 10 -3.22 -5.40 14.47
C ARG A 10 -1.68 -5.51 14.34
N PRO A 11 -0.86 -5.08 15.31
CA PRO A 11 0.59 -5.26 15.26
C PRO A 11 1.05 -6.72 15.27
N GLN A 12 0.20 -7.64 15.76
CA GLN A 12 0.48 -9.08 15.84
C GLN A 12 -0.13 -9.87 14.68
N ALA A 13 -0.85 -9.23 13.77
CA ALA A 13 -1.62 -9.90 12.72
C ALA A 13 -0.78 -10.84 11.85
N SER A 14 0.43 -10.41 11.44
CA SER A 14 1.33 -11.24 10.63
C SER A 14 1.88 -12.46 11.40
N ARG A 15 2.15 -12.30 12.70
CA ARG A 15 2.57 -13.42 13.56
C ARG A 15 1.47 -14.45 13.76
N LEU A 16 0.24 -14.00 13.97
CA LEU A 16 -0.94 -14.88 14.07
C LEU A 16 -1.20 -15.61 12.74
N ALA A 17 -1.05 -14.90 11.62
CA ALA A 17 -1.16 -15.52 10.30
C ALA A 17 -0.06 -16.55 10.05
N ALA A 18 1.16 -16.27 10.44
CA ALA A 18 2.30 -17.19 10.31
C ALA A 18 2.10 -18.46 11.17
N ALA A 19 1.63 -18.32 12.42
CA ALA A 19 1.33 -19.45 13.28
C ALA A 19 0.27 -20.35 12.64
N ARG A 20 -0.86 -19.77 12.16
CA ARG A 20 -1.93 -20.54 11.52
C ARG A 20 -1.48 -21.19 10.21
N ALA A 21 -0.62 -20.54 9.43
CA ALA A 21 -0.07 -21.13 8.21
C ALA A 21 0.77 -22.37 8.51
N VAL A 22 1.62 -22.34 9.53
CA VAL A 22 2.43 -23.48 9.94
C VAL A 22 1.59 -24.63 10.47
N GLU A 23 0.54 -24.36 11.27
CA GLU A 23 -0.42 -25.36 11.70
C GLU A 23 -1.07 -26.06 10.50
N PHE A 24 -1.63 -25.30 9.57
CA PHE A 24 -2.25 -25.83 8.36
C PHE A 24 -1.27 -26.67 7.52
N LEU A 25 -0.05 -26.18 7.32
CA LEU A 25 0.97 -26.91 6.57
C LEU A 25 1.36 -28.23 7.25
N SER A 26 1.38 -28.25 8.58
CA SER A 26 1.60 -29.48 9.36
C SER A 26 0.45 -30.48 9.19
N GLU A 27 -0.81 -30.00 9.22
CA GLU A 27 -2.00 -30.81 9.04
C GLU A 27 -2.01 -31.54 7.67
N ILE A 28 -1.53 -30.88 6.62
CA ILE A 28 -1.47 -31.45 5.25
C ILE A 28 -0.16 -32.22 4.96
N GLY A 29 0.72 -32.40 5.95
CA GLY A 29 1.97 -33.15 5.81
C GLY A 29 3.06 -32.42 5.00
N TYR A 30 3.04 -31.10 4.91
CA TYR A 30 4.09 -30.33 4.24
C TYR A 30 5.42 -30.47 4.99
N PRO A 31 6.59 -30.55 4.30
CA PRO A 31 7.88 -30.78 4.96
C PRO A 31 8.22 -29.71 6.01
N ALA A 32 8.38 -30.15 7.25
CA ALA A 32 8.63 -29.26 8.40
C ALA A 32 9.92 -28.45 8.30
N ALA A 33 10.89 -28.91 7.51
CA ALA A 33 12.15 -28.20 7.26
C ALA A 33 11.95 -26.80 6.69
N HIS A 34 10.82 -26.52 6.00
CA HIS A 34 10.51 -25.22 5.42
C HIS A 34 9.73 -24.30 6.35
N PHE A 35 9.21 -24.79 7.48
CA PHE A 35 8.37 -24.00 8.39
C PHE A 35 9.04 -22.72 8.92
N PRO A 36 10.32 -22.73 9.32
CA PRO A 36 10.99 -21.51 9.77
C PRO A 36 11.03 -20.41 8.70
N ALA A 37 11.38 -20.77 7.45
CA ALA A 37 11.45 -19.81 6.33
C ALA A 37 10.06 -19.27 5.95
N ILE A 38 9.05 -20.14 5.90
CA ILE A 38 7.66 -19.73 5.61
C ILE A 38 7.12 -18.81 6.71
N ARG A 39 7.32 -19.19 7.98
CA ARG A 39 6.95 -18.36 9.13
C ARG A 39 7.58 -16.98 9.02
N HIS A 40 8.89 -16.91 8.80
CA HIS A 40 9.63 -15.66 8.69
C HIS A 40 9.11 -14.79 7.53
N ALA A 41 8.90 -15.36 6.34
CA ALA A 41 8.36 -14.62 5.19
C ALA A 41 6.97 -14.03 5.48
N ILE A 42 6.08 -14.80 6.15
CA ILE A 42 4.76 -14.31 6.55
C ILE A 42 4.86 -13.24 7.65
N GLU A 43 5.75 -13.38 8.62
CA GLU A 43 5.90 -12.36 9.67
C GLU A 43 6.48 -11.06 9.13
N ALA A 44 7.49 -11.15 8.25
CA ALA A 44 8.24 -10.02 7.73
C ALA A 44 7.52 -9.23 6.62
N HIS A 45 6.49 -9.80 5.93
CA HIS A 45 5.83 -9.07 4.85
C HIS A 45 5.09 -7.81 5.33
N SER A 46 4.58 -7.82 6.56
CA SER A 46 3.73 -6.76 7.07
C SER A 46 4.52 -5.47 7.35
N PHE A 47 4.10 -4.38 6.72
CA PHE A 47 4.67 -3.05 6.96
C PHE A 47 4.60 -2.63 8.43
N SER A 48 3.48 -2.92 9.11
CA SER A 48 3.26 -2.53 10.51
C SER A 48 4.03 -3.39 11.52
N ALA A 49 4.43 -4.61 11.15
CA ALA A 49 5.17 -5.50 12.04
C ALA A 49 6.64 -5.07 12.23
N ARG A 50 7.20 -4.30 11.29
CA ARG A 50 8.58 -3.81 11.31
C ARG A 50 9.63 -4.93 11.52
N ILE A 51 9.35 -6.13 11.02
CA ILE A 51 10.27 -7.26 11.06
C ILE A 51 11.17 -7.21 9.81
N PRO A 52 12.49 -7.18 9.92
CA PRO A 52 13.40 -7.22 8.78
C PRO A 52 13.20 -8.50 7.95
N ALA A 53 13.19 -8.36 6.61
CA ALA A 53 13.19 -9.50 5.71
C ALA A 53 14.63 -10.00 5.50
N GLU A 54 15.03 -11.03 6.24
CA GLU A 54 16.42 -11.52 6.27
C GLU A 54 16.73 -12.47 5.12
N THR A 55 15.77 -13.31 4.71
CA THR A 55 15.95 -14.28 3.62
C THR A 55 15.52 -13.70 2.28
N LEU A 56 15.99 -14.27 1.16
CA LEU A 56 15.59 -13.87 -0.18
C LEU A 56 14.10 -14.04 -0.38
N GLU A 57 13.53 -15.15 0.08
CA GLU A 57 12.10 -15.44 0.01
C GLU A 57 11.27 -14.38 0.75
N ALA A 58 11.68 -14.01 1.96
CA ALA A 58 11.01 -12.97 2.74
C ALA A 58 11.08 -11.61 2.04
N ARG A 59 12.21 -11.27 1.42
CA ARG A 59 12.38 -10.03 0.63
C ARG A 59 11.46 -10.03 -0.58
N VAL A 60 11.40 -11.13 -1.33
CA VAL A 60 10.52 -11.26 -2.50
C VAL A 60 9.04 -11.15 -2.10
N VAL A 61 8.62 -11.83 -1.03
CA VAL A 61 7.23 -11.77 -0.53
C VAL A 61 6.88 -10.36 -0.07
N GLN A 62 7.79 -9.67 0.64
CA GLN A 62 7.59 -8.31 1.08
C GLN A 62 7.47 -7.34 -0.10
N ASP A 63 8.31 -7.49 -1.13
CA ASP A 63 8.25 -6.67 -2.34
C ASP A 63 6.96 -6.93 -3.12
N ALA A 64 6.51 -8.17 -3.24
CA ALA A 64 5.25 -8.52 -3.89
C ALA A 64 4.04 -7.85 -3.22
N ASP A 65 3.97 -7.88 -1.88
CA ASP A 65 2.91 -7.19 -1.12
C ASP A 65 2.93 -5.67 -1.38
N ARG A 66 4.11 -5.06 -1.39
CA ARG A 66 4.26 -3.62 -1.68
C ARG A 66 3.90 -3.26 -3.11
N LEU A 67 4.28 -4.09 -4.08
CA LEU A 67 3.95 -3.90 -5.50
C LEU A 67 2.45 -3.93 -5.77
N ASP A 68 1.68 -4.70 -5.00
CA ASP A 68 0.22 -4.75 -5.09
C ASP A 68 -0.46 -3.42 -4.69
N ALA A 69 0.24 -2.58 -3.94
CA ALA A 69 -0.22 -1.24 -3.59
C ALA A 69 0.18 -0.15 -4.61
N LEU A 70 0.87 -0.50 -5.70
CA LEU A 70 1.41 0.44 -6.68
C LEU A 70 0.76 0.29 -8.07
N GLY A 71 0.92 1.32 -8.90
CA GLY A 71 0.42 1.34 -10.27
C GLY A 71 -1.09 1.43 -10.37
N ALA A 72 -1.67 0.99 -11.50
CA ALA A 72 -3.09 1.09 -11.77
C ALA A 72 -3.95 0.34 -10.73
N VAL A 73 -3.52 -0.85 -10.31
CA VAL A 73 -4.21 -1.62 -9.27
C VAL A 73 -4.16 -0.88 -7.93
N GLY A 74 -3.00 -0.33 -7.57
CA GLY A 74 -2.84 0.47 -6.35
C GLY A 74 -3.73 1.72 -6.34
N ILE A 75 -3.83 2.45 -7.47
CA ILE A 75 -4.74 3.58 -7.63
C ILE A 75 -6.18 3.12 -7.38
N ALA A 76 -6.66 2.12 -8.13
CA ALA A 76 -8.03 1.63 -8.02
C ALA A 76 -8.37 1.20 -6.57
N ARG A 77 -7.50 0.42 -5.93
CA ARG A 77 -7.67 -0.02 -4.53
C ARG A 77 -7.74 1.15 -3.54
N THR A 78 -6.88 2.15 -3.72
CA THR A 78 -6.85 3.32 -2.85
C THR A 78 -8.14 4.11 -2.94
N LEU A 79 -8.63 4.36 -4.16
CA LEU A 79 -9.88 5.08 -4.39
C LEU A 79 -11.09 4.32 -3.84
N MET A 80 -11.19 3.02 -4.14
CA MET A 80 -12.28 2.17 -3.64
C MET A 80 -12.30 2.10 -2.12
N LEU A 81 -11.14 1.94 -1.48
CA LEU A 81 -11.06 1.87 -0.03
C LEU A 81 -11.40 3.22 0.61
N GLY A 82 -10.91 4.32 0.04
CA GLY A 82 -11.24 5.66 0.51
C GLY A 82 -12.74 5.95 0.45
N ALA A 83 -13.38 5.62 -0.68
CA ALA A 83 -14.83 5.74 -0.85
C ALA A 83 -15.61 4.87 0.16
N ALA A 84 -15.18 3.62 0.38
CA ALA A 84 -15.79 2.73 1.38
C ALA A 84 -15.64 3.24 2.82
N MET A 85 -14.62 4.06 3.09
CA MET A 85 -14.40 4.72 4.38
C MET A 85 -15.13 6.08 4.49
N GLY A 86 -15.85 6.52 3.47
CA GLY A 86 -16.53 7.81 3.43
C GLY A 86 -15.58 9.01 3.40
N LYS A 87 -14.33 8.84 2.96
CA LYS A 87 -13.36 9.94 2.89
C LYS A 87 -13.56 10.76 1.62
N PRO A 88 -13.45 12.11 1.68
CA PRO A 88 -13.34 12.94 0.49
C PRO A 88 -12.13 12.52 -0.34
N LEU A 89 -12.22 12.71 -1.65
CA LEU A 89 -11.15 12.32 -2.57
C LEU A 89 -9.90 13.15 -2.32
N TYR A 90 -10.05 14.47 -2.21
CA TYR A 90 -9.00 15.44 -1.99
C TYR A 90 -9.48 16.58 -1.07
N ASP A 91 -8.60 17.46 -0.69
CA ASP A 91 -8.88 18.68 0.06
C ASP A 91 -9.39 19.76 -0.89
N GLU A 92 -10.47 20.46 -0.53
CA GLU A 92 -11.11 21.46 -1.42
C GLU A 92 -10.23 22.70 -1.66
N ASP A 93 -9.44 23.10 -0.66
CA ASP A 93 -8.57 24.27 -0.76
C ASP A 93 -7.25 23.96 -1.50
N GLU A 94 -6.67 22.79 -1.25
CA GLU A 94 -5.44 22.33 -1.90
C GLU A 94 -5.53 20.85 -2.25
N PRO A 95 -6.09 20.51 -3.42
CA PRO A 95 -6.38 19.12 -3.82
C PRO A 95 -5.18 18.17 -3.80
N LEU A 96 -4.01 18.65 -4.21
CA LEU A 96 -2.75 17.94 -4.08
C LEU A 96 -1.93 18.60 -2.97
N PRO A 97 -1.39 17.86 -1.99
CA PRO A 97 -0.66 18.43 -0.86
C PRO A 97 0.77 18.85 -1.28
N LEU A 98 0.86 19.97 -2.03
CA LEU A 98 2.12 20.52 -2.51
C LEU A 98 2.76 21.46 -1.49
N THR A 99 1.94 22.23 -0.77
CA THR A 99 2.40 23.18 0.25
C THR A 99 1.95 22.80 1.66
N ARG A 100 0.76 22.22 1.80
CA ARG A 100 0.28 21.68 3.08
C ARG A 100 0.89 20.30 3.39
N PRO A 101 0.98 19.90 4.66
CA PRO A 101 1.33 18.53 5.01
C PRO A 101 0.20 17.56 4.58
N PRO A 102 0.53 16.41 3.97
CA PRO A 102 -0.47 15.41 3.61
C PRO A 102 -1.08 14.74 4.86
N ASP A 103 -2.41 14.57 4.87
CA ASP A 103 -3.16 13.90 5.94
C ASP A 103 -4.06 12.79 5.35
N ASP A 104 -3.57 11.57 5.30
CA ASP A 104 -4.31 10.41 4.80
C ASP A 104 -5.39 9.89 5.77
N GLY A 105 -5.49 10.49 6.94
CA GLY A 105 -6.64 10.33 7.84
C GLY A 105 -7.88 11.03 7.30
N ARG A 106 -7.72 12.17 6.61
CA ARG A 106 -8.78 13.00 6.05
C ARG A 106 -9.06 12.69 4.59
N ASN A 107 -8.06 12.75 3.72
CA ASN A 107 -8.24 12.71 2.27
C ASN A 107 -7.62 11.45 1.64
N VAL A 108 -8.25 10.94 0.57
CA VAL A 108 -7.77 9.74 -0.13
C VAL A 108 -6.47 10.01 -0.88
N ILE A 109 -6.36 11.15 -1.58
CA ILE A 109 -5.17 11.51 -2.37
C ILE A 109 -3.93 11.67 -1.50
N ASP A 110 -4.09 12.10 -0.26
CA ASP A 110 -2.97 12.29 0.65
C ASP A 110 -2.23 10.97 0.95
N HIS A 111 -2.91 9.82 0.85
CA HIS A 111 -2.29 8.51 1.02
C HIS A 111 -1.21 8.19 -0.01
N PHE A 112 -1.30 8.77 -1.20
CA PHE A 112 -0.24 8.66 -2.20
C PHE A 112 1.06 9.28 -1.68
N TYR A 113 0.99 10.44 -1.07
CA TYR A 113 2.13 11.22 -0.58
C TYR A 113 2.67 10.70 0.76
N THR A 114 1.80 10.29 1.68
CA THR A 114 2.21 9.77 2.98
C THR A 114 2.88 8.40 2.88
N LYS A 115 2.49 7.58 1.87
CA LYS A 115 2.93 6.19 1.80
C LYS A 115 3.31 5.72 0.39
N LEU A 116 2.38 5.76 -0.58
CA LEU A 116 2.50 4.96 -1.80
C LEU A 116 3.71 5.36 -2.66
N LEU A 117 3.91 6.66 -2.88
CA LEU A 117 5.03 7.17 -3.69
C LEU A 117 6.42 6.87 -3.10
N ARG A 118 6.48 6.50 -1.82
CA ARG A 118 7.72 6.16 -1.11
C ARG A 118 8.04 4.66 -1.12
N LEU A 119 7.10 3.81 -1.54
CA LEU A 119 7.29 2.36 -1.47
C LEU A 119 8.40 1.86 -2.39
N ALA A 120 8.67 2.51 -3.52
CA ALA A 120 9.75 2.12 -4.43
C ALA A 120 11.13 2.16 -3.75
N GLU A 121 11.36 3.15 -2.88
CA GLU A 121 12.60 3.30 -2.11
C GLU A 121 12.78 2.20 -1.05
N MET A 122 11.69 1.53 -0.69
CA MET A 122 11.66 0.52 0.36
C MET A 122 11.77 -0.92 -0.17
N MET A 123 11.91 -1.12 -1.49
CA MET A 123 12.03 -2.44 -2.09
C MET A 123 13.35 -3.10 -1.70
N GLN A 124 13.28 -4.40 -1.44
CA GLN A 124 14.40 -5.22 -0.95
C GLN A 124 15.20 -5.86 -2.08
N THR A 125 14.57 -6.07 -3.25
CA THR A 125 15.18 -6.69 -4.43
C THR A 125 15.31 -5.68 -5.56
N GLU A 126 16.31 -5.90 -6.44
CA GLU A 126 16.51 -5.04 -7.61
C GLU A 126 15.35 -5.12 -8.61
N SER A 127 14.82 -6.33 -8.83
CA SER A 127 13.65 -6.55 -9.69
C SER A 127 12.39 -5.88 -9.13
N GLY A 128 12.16 -6.00 -7.81
CA GLY A 128 11.08 -5.32 -7.11
C GLY A 128 11.19 -3.81 -7.25
N ARG A 129 12.38 -3.24 -7.09
CA ARG A 129 12.63 -1.80 -7.22
C ARG A 129 12.32 -1.29 -8.61
N ARG A 130 12.85 -1.93 -9.67
CA ARG A 130 12.57 -1.54 -11.05
C ARG A 130 11.07 -1.54 -11.38
N GLU A 131 10.36 -2.57 -10.95
CA GLU A 131 8.91 -2.65 -11.17
C GLU A 131 8.15 -1.61 -10.32
N ALA A 132 8.57 -1.37 -9.09
CA ALA A 132 7.98 -0.35 -8.24
C ALA A 132 8.18 1.06 -8.80
N GLU A 133 9.36 1.39 -9.33
CA GLU A 133 9.64 2.66 -9.99
C GLU A 133 8.71 2.87 -11.20
N ARG A 134 8.56 1.85 -12.07
CA ARG A 134 7.65 1.88 -13.21
C ARG A 134 6.20 2.13 -12.77
N ARG A 135 5.72 1.43 -11.74
CA ARG A 135 4.36 1.59 -11.20
C ARG A 135 4.16 2.94 -10.53
N THR A 136 5.15 3.42 -9.79
CA THR A 136 5.12 4.74 -9.14
C THR A 136 5.08 5.86 -10.19
N GLN A 137 5.78 5.70 -11.32
CA GLN A 137 5.72 6.68 -12.41
C GLN A 137 4.30 6.82 -12.96
N LEU A 138 3.56 5.72 -13.15
CA LEU A 138 2.15 5.77 -13.55
C LEU A 138 1.30 6.54 -12.52
N MET A 139 1.54 6.32 -11.23
CA MET A 139 0.82 7.05 -10.18
C MET A 139 1.10 8.55 -10.20
N ARG A 140 2.36 8.95 -10.48
CA ARG A 140 2.72 10.37 -10.63
C ARG A 140 2.02 11.01 -11.83
N VAL A 141 1.93 10.31 -12.96
CA VAL A 141 1.18 10.77 -14.15
C VAL A 141 -0.29 10.94 -13.82
N TYR A 142 -0.90 9.96 -13.14
CA TYR A 142 -2.30 10.04 -12.69
C TYR A 142 -2.54 11.27 -11.79
N LEU A 143 -1.68 11.49 -10.79
CA LEU A 143 -1.84 12.63 -9.87
C LEU A 143 -1.66 13.98 -10.58
N ALA A 144 -0.72 14.07 -11.52
CA ALA A 144 -0.50 15.28 -12.30
C ALA A 144 -1.72 15.60 -13.18
N GLU A 145 -2.30 14.57 -13.82
CA GLU A 145 -3.50 14.74 -14.64
C GLU A 145 -4.72 15.12 -13.78
N LEU A 146 -4.93 14.42 -12.67
CA LEU A 146 -5.99 14.74 -11.73
C LEU A 146 -5.90 16.19 -11.23
N GLY A 147 -4.70 16.66 -10.88
CA GLY A 147 -4.46 18.04 -10.45
C GLY A 147 -4.81 19.05 -11.53
N ARG A 148 -4.45 18.76 -12.80
CA ARG A 148 -4.76 19.61 -13.94
C ARG A 148 -6.27 19.71 -14.17
N GLU A 149 -6.98 18.58 -14.23
CA GLU A 149 -8.42 18.54 -14.45
C GLU A 149 -9.21 19.28 -13.35
N ILE A 150 -8.78 19.19 -12.09
CA ILE A 150 -9.41 19.90 -10.98
C ILE A 150 -9.19 21.41 -11.13
N THR A 151 -7.99 21.87 -11.50
CA THR A 151 -7.65 23.27 -11.62
C THR A 151 -8.34 23.91 -12.84
N GLU A 152 -8.32 23.25 -13.98
CA GLU A 152 -9.00 23.72 -15.21
C GLU A 152 -10.53 23.78 -15.01
N GLY A 153 -11.11 22.86 -14.24
CA GLY A 153 -12.54 22.87 -13.89
C GLY A 153 -12.92 24.02 -12.95
N ALA A 154 -12.01 24.52 -12.12
CA ALA A 154 -12.24 25.65 -11.24
C ALA A 154 -12.25 26.99 -12.01
N ASP A 155 -11.41 27.14 -13.04
CA ASP A 155 -11.33 28.34 -13.89
C ASP A 155 -12.51 28.45 -14.89
N SER A 156 -13.21 27.34 -15.16
CA SER A 156 -14.36 27.30 -16.09
C SER A 156 -15.72 27.64 -15.46
N ASN A 157 -15.75 28.26 -14.30
CA ASN A 157 -16.98 28.75 -13.65
C ASN A 157 -17.52 30.06 -14.30
N ASP A 158 -17.38 30.13 -15.62
CA ASP A 158 -18.06 31.15 -16.44
C ASP A 158 -19.52 30.69 -16.61
N PRO A 159 -20.55 31.54 -16.30
CA PRO A 159 -21.95 31.14 -16.45
C PRO A 159 -22.19 30.77 -17.91
N LEU A 160 -22.69 29.56 -18.13
CA LEU A 160 -23.18 29.13 -19.45
C LEU A 160 -24.16 30.17 -20.02
N PRO A 161 -24.04 30.48 -21.29
CA PRO A 161 -24.90 31.47 -21.95
C PRO A 161 -26.38 31.08 -21.98
#